data_a74954cbd8e17b290448d5f175042b9d
#
_entry.id   a74954cbd8e17b290448d5f175042b9d
#
_cell.length_a   1.000
_cell.length_b   1.000
_cell.length_c   1.000
_cell.angle_alpha   90.00
_cell.angle_beta   90.00
_cell.angle_gamma   90.00
#
_symmetry.space_group_name_H-M   'P 1'
#
loop_
_entity.id
_entity.type
_entity.pdbx_description
1 polymer ?
#
loop_
_entity_poly.entity_id
_entity_poly.type
_entity_poly.pdbx_seq_one_letter_code
_entity_poly.pdbx_strand_id
1 'polypeptide(L)' 'MRKPTAKSLILDLLLASKGRPLSAKQAIAACGIFDISVNNTRVALVRLSAEGLIESAGRALY' A
#
# COMPACT_ATOMS: atom_id res chain seq x y z
N MET A 1 11.78 -9.27 16.02
CA MET A 1 10.83 -9.19 14.89
C MET A 1 11.13 -7.99 14.02
N ARG A 2 11.19 -8.20 12.74
CA ARG A 2 11.41 -7.09 11.82
C ARG A 2 10.14 -6.27 11.67
N LYS A 3 10.28 -4.96 11.60
CA LYS A 3 9.17 -4.10 11.21
C LYS A 3 8.77 -4.40 9.77
N PRO A 4 7.46 -4.50 9.47
CA PRO A 4 7.05 -4.66 8.09
C PRO A 4 7.45 -3.44 7.26
N THR A 5 7.75 -3.66 6.00
CA THR A 5 8.00 -2.57 5.06
C THR A 5 6.66 -2.05 4.52
N ALA A 6 6.66 -0.83 3.98
CA ALA A 6 5.48 -0.29 3.34
C ALA A 6 4.98 -1.22 2.22
N LYS A 7 5.90 -1.75 1.43
CA LYS A 7 5.59 -2.69 0.34
C LYS A 7 4.88 -3.94 0.86
N SER A 8 5.42 -4.55 1.91
CA SER A 8 4.86 -5.75 2.53
C SER A 8 3.47 -5.49 3.10
N LEU A 9 3.31 -4.39 3.82
CA LEU A 9 2.00 -4.02 4.39
C LEU A 9 0.95 -3.78 3.32
N ILE A 10 1.30 -3.08 2.27
CA ILE A 10 0.37 -2.81 1.17
C ILE A 10 -0.09 -4.10 0.50
N LEU A 11 0.84 -5.01 0.24
CA LEU A 11 0.50 -6.31 -0.35
C LEU A 11 -0.40 -7.13 0.57
N ASP A 12 -0.12 -7.14 1.87
CA ASP A 12 -0.96 -7.82 2.85
C ASP A 12 -2.38 -7.24 2.89
N LEU A 13 -2.49 -5.91 2.83
CA LEU A 13 -3.79 -5.24 2.81
C LEU A 13 -4.59 -5.60 1.56
N LEU A 14 -3.92 -5.67 0.41
CA LEU A 14 -4.57 -6.06 -0.84
C LEU A 14 -5.07 -7.49 -0.80
N LEU A 15 -4.28 -8.40 -0.24
CA LEU A 15 -4.69 -9.79 -0.07
C LEU A 15 -5.90 -9.89 0.86
N ALA A 16 -5.90 -9.13 1.94
CA ALA A 16 -7.01 -9.12 2.88
C ALA A 16 -8.28 -8.50 2.32
N SER A 17 -8.14 -7.60 1.36
CA SER A 17 -9.28 -6.90 0.76
C SER A 17 -10.06 -7.73 -0.26
N LYS A 18 -9.51 -8.88 -0.68
CA LYS A 18 -10.18 -9.82 -1.58
C LYS A 18 -10.70 -9.20 -2.88
N GLY A 19 -9.85 -8.43 -3.54
CA GLY A 19 -10.19 -7.82 -4.81
C GLY A 19 -10.88 -6.46 -4.72
N ARG A 20 -11.15 -5.96 -3.54
CA ARG A 20 -11.67 -4.60 -3.38
C ARG A 20 -10.54 -3.59 -3.59
N PRO A 21 -10.82 -2.44 -4.21
CA PRO A 21 -9.81 -1.41 -4.36
C PRO A 21 -9.31 -0.93 -2.99
N LEU A 22 -8.01 -0.74 -2.88
CA LEU A 22 -7.39 -0.15 -1.71
C LEU A 22 -7.15 1.33 -1.98
N SER A 23 -7.66 2.22 -1.13
CA SER A 23 -7.38 3.64 -1.30
C SER A 23 -5.98 3.97 -0.76
N ALA A 24 -5.35 4.98 -1.36
CA ALA A 24 -4.06 5.46 -0.85
C ALA A 24 -4.19 5.94 0.59
N LYS A 25 -5.32 6.55 0.93
CA LYS A 25 -5.61 7.01 2.29
C LYS A 25 -5.62 5.86 3.28
N GLN A 26 -6.23 4.73 2.93
CA GLN A 26 -6.25 3.54 3.77
C GLN A 26 -4.85 2.95 3.94
N ALA A 27 -4.07 2.90 2.86
CA ALA A 27 -2.70 2.41 2.91
C ALA A 27 -1.83 3.30 3.80
N ILE A 28 -1.97 4.61 3.68
CA ILE A 28 -1.22 5.58 4.50
C ILE A 28 -1.58 5.41 5.97
N ALA A 29 -2.87 5.26 6.28
CA ALA A 29 -3.32 5.08 7.66
C ALA A 29 -2.77 3.80 8.26
N ALA A 30 -2.83 2.69 7.54
CA ALA A 30 -2.31 1.41 8.00
C ALA A 30 -0.81 1.43 8.20
N CYS A 31 -0.06 2.01 7.26
CA CYS A 31 1.38 2.13 7.38
C CYS A 31 1.79 3.03 8.54
N GLY A 32 0.99 4.07 8.82
CA GLY A 32 1.24 4.97 9.93
C GLY A 32 1.24 4.28 11.30
N ILE A 33 0.45 3.22 11.45
CA ILE A 33 0.42 2.42 12.69
C ILE A 33 1.79 1.80 12.96
N PHE A 34 2.55 1.53 11.91
CA PHE A 34 3.89 0.94 12.01
C PHE A 34 5.01 1.96 11.84
N ASP A 35 4.71 3.24 12.07
CA ASP A 35 5.67 4.35 11.94
C ASP A 35 6.26 4.53 10.55
N ILE A 36 5.55 4.09 9.53
CA ILE A 36 5.97 4.29 8.14
C ILE A 36 5.44 5.65 7.68
N SER A 37 6.32 6.50 7.16
CA SER A 37 5.94 7.85 6.74
C SER A 37 4.97 7.84 5.55
N VAL A 38 4.20 8.91 5.43
CA VAL A 38 3.29 9.11 4.29
C VAL A 38 4.07 9.04 2.98
N ASN A 39 5.24 9.69 2.94
CA ASN A 39 6.06 9.69 1.75
C ASN A 39 6.52 8.29 1.35
N ASN A 40 7.00 7.51 2.32
CA ASN A 40 7.45 6.14 2.06
C ASN A 40 6.29 5.27 1.56
N THR A 41 5.11 5.45 2.12
CA THR A 41 3.92 4.72 1.68
C THR A 41 3.56 5.06 0.23
N ARG A 42 3.58 6.33 -0.12
CA ARG A 42 3.30 6.77 -1.49
C ARG A 42 4.32 6.25 -2.48
N VAL A 43 5.60 6.30 -2.12
CA VAL A 43 6.67 5.76 -2.97
C VAL A 43 6.47 4.27 -3.18
N ALA A 44 6.11 3.53 -2.14
CA ALA A 44 5.86 2.10 -2.23
C ALA A 44 4.69 1.79 -3.17
N LEU A 45 3.60 2.55 -3.07
CA LEU A 45 2.43 2.39 -3.96
C LEU A 45 2.82 2.62 -5.43
N VAL A 46 3.59 3.67 -5.70
CA VAL A 46 4.05 3.97 -7.06
C VAL A 46 4.94 2.84 -7.59
N ARG A 47 5.87 2.36 -6.78
CA ARG A 47 6.78 1.29 -7.20
C ARG A 47 6.06 -0.02 -7.45
N LEU A 48 5.14 -0.40 -6.57
CA LEU A 48 4.36 -1.62 -6.76
C LEU A 48 3.52 -1.56 -8.03
N SER A 49 2.94 -0.41 -8.31
CA SER A 49 2.18 -0.19 -9.53
C SER A 49 3.07 -0.28 -10.77
N ALA A 50 4.26 0.32 -10.72
CA ALA A 50 5.23 0.28 -11.81
C ALA A 50 5.76 -1.13 -12.06
N GLU A 51 5.89 -1.93 -11.01
CA GLU A 51 6.35 -3.33 -11.13
C GLU A 51 5.23 -4.28 -11.57
N GLY A 52 4.00 -3.79 -11.69
CA GLY A 52 2.86 -4.62 -12.07
C GLY A 52 2.32 -5.50 -10.97
N LEU A 53 2.77 -5.32 -9.74
CA LEU A 53 2.30 -6.11 -8.60
C LEU A 53 0.94 -5.65 -8.09
N ILE A 54 0.60 -4.40 -8.34
CA ILE A 54 -0.73 -3.84 -8.06
C ILE A 54 -1.17 -3.03 -9.27
N GLU A 55 -2.48 -2.90 -9.45
CA GLU A 55 -3.05 -2.11 -10.53
C GLU A 55 -3.67 -0.85 -9.98
N SER A 56 -3.47 0.26 -10.69
CA SER A 56 -4.19 1.50 -10.38
C SER A 56 -5.63 1.35 -10.86
N ALA A 57 -6.58 1.42 -9.94
CA ALA A 57 -8.01 1.25 -10.25
C ALA A 57 -8.73 2.59 -10.33
N GLY A 58 -7.98 3.66 -10.59
CA GLY A 58 -8.53 5.01 -10.67
C GLY A 58 -7.75 5.94 -9.76
N ARG A 59 -8.32 7.13 -9.50
CA ARG A 59 -7.64 8.13 -8.69
C ARG A 59 -7.50 7.64 -7.25
N ALA A 60 -6.28 7.49 -6.77
CA ALA A 60 -5.93 7.08 -5.42
C ALA A 60 -6.52 5.72 -4.99
N LEU A 61 -6.78 4.81 -5.96
CA LEU A 61 -7.26 3.46 -5.71
C LEU A 61 -6.31 2.44 -6.35
N TYR A 62 -6.10 1.35 -5.67
CA TYR A 62 -5.15 0.30 -6.11
C TYR A 62 -5.72 -1.11 -6.01
#